data_54e84ced7e0e996036cc16150b0597f9
#
_entry.id   54e84ced7e0e996036cc16150b0597f9
#
_cell.length_a   1.000
_cell.length_b   1.000
_cell.length_c   1.000
_cell.angle_alpha   90.00
_cell.angle_beta   90.00
_cell.angle_gamma   90.00
#
_symmetry.space_group_name_H-M   'P 1'
#
loop_
_entity.id
_entity.type
_entity.pdbx_description
1 polymer ?
#
loop_
_entity_poly.entity_id
_entity_poly.type
_entity_poly.pdbx_seq_one_letter_code
_entity_poly.pdbx_strand_id
1 'polypeptide(L)'
;MLPRFYPILDPEIAIRHAIDPIAAAEQILEGGATILQFRHKGFFSRTVFAQLERVAELCRDAGVLFVVNDRADLAALTNAALHLGQDDLTPTAARKVVGAKTLIGYSTHNERQLRAAAAEPANYLALGPIFGTASKQNPDPIVGLDELRRLRPFTDRPLVAIGGITRTNAQSVLAAGADSVAIIGDLFAENGNVRARTEEWLSLTRYTQNV
;
A
#
# COMPACT_ATOMS: atom_id res chain seq x y z
N MET A 1 6.26 9.74 -9.77
CA MET A 1 5.27 10.17 -8.74
C MET A 1 4.44 8.97 -8.37
N LEU A 2 4.15 8.71 -7.08
CA LEU A 2 3.24 7.63 -6.68
C LEU A 2 1.82 7.94 -7.15
N PRO A 3 1.04 6.92 -7.60
CA PRO A 3 -0.37 7.11 -7.92
C PRO A 3 -1.17 7.46 -6.66
N ARG A 4 -2.24 8.23 -6.80
CA ARG A 4 -3.07 8.64 -5.65
C ARG A 4 -3.89 7.48 -5.06
N PHE A 5 -4.19 6.48 -5.84
CA PHE A 5 -4.81 5.22 -5.42
C PHE A 5 -3.75 4.11 -5.34
N TYR A 6 -3.62 3.50 -4.17
CA TYR A 6 -2.62 2.48 -3.88
C TYR A 6 -3.31 1.21 -3.35
N PRO A 7 -3.75 0.30 -4.22
CA PRO A 7 -4.36 -0.95 -3.81
C PRO A 7 -3.35 -1.90 -3.17
N ILE A 8 -3.80 -2.56 -2.09
CA ILE A 8 -3.05 -3.61 -1.41
C ILE A 8 -3.89 -4.89 -1.45
N LEU A 9 -3.37 -5.90 -2.12
CA LEU A 9 -3.91 -7.25 -2.14
C LEU A 9 -3.39 -8.01 -0.92
N ASP A 10 -4.29 -8.34 -0.01
CA ASP A 10 -4.05 -9.26 1.08
C ASP A 10 -4.81 -10.57 0.78
N PRO A 11 -4.09 -11.69 0.51
CA PRO A 11 -4.73 -12.96 0.12
C PRO A 11 -5.73 -13.47 1.14
N GLU A 12 -5.46 -13.29 2.45
CA GLU A 12 -6.37 -13.75 3.50
C GLU A 12 -7.66 -12.92 3.52
N ILE A 13 -7.57 -11.61 3.23
CA ILE A 13 -8.74 -10.76 3.14
C ILE A 13 -9.55 -11.11 1.89
N ALA A 14 -8.92 -11.32 0.73
CA ALA A 14 -9.60 -11.74 -0.48
C ALA A 14 -10.37 -13.05 -0.27
N ILE A 15 -9.73 -14.05 0.33
CA ILE A 15 -10.35 -15.37 0.63
C ILE A 15 -11.53 -15.22 1.59
N ARG A 16 -11.44 -14.36 2.62
CA ARG A 16 -12.57 -14.08 3.51
C ARG A 16 -13.80 -13.50 2.78
N HIS A 17 -13.58 -12.83 1.67
CA HIS A 17 -14.64 -12.32 0.79
C HIS A 17 -15.00 -13.30 -0.35
N ALA A 18 -14.55 -14.56 -0.26
CA ALA A 18 -14.77 -15.61 -1.25
C ALA A 18 -14.22 -15.28 -2.66
N ILE A 19 -13.13 -14.51 -2.71
CA ILE A 19 -12.46 -14.13 -3.94
C ILE A 19 -11.08 -14.80 -3.99
N ASP A 20 -10.77 -15.45 -5.11
CA ASP A 20 -9.43 -15.99 -5.35
C ASP A 20 -8.41 -14.84 -5.45
N PRO A 21 -7.25 -14.91 -4.74
CA PRO A 21 -6.29 -13.82 -4.74
C PRO A 21 -5.70 -13.48 -6.11
N ILE A 22 -5.52 -14.46 -7.00
CA ILE A 22 -5.02 -14.23 -8.36
C ILE A 22 -6.09 -13.52 -9.19
N ALA A 23 -7.33 -14.00 -9.12
CA ALA A 23 -8.46 -13.35 -9.78
C ALA A 23 -8.69 -11.91 -9.26
N ALA A 24 -8.45 -11.67 -7.96
CA ALA A 24 -8.49 -10.32 -7.40
C ALA A 24 -7.40 -9.42 -8.00
N ALA A 25 -6.16 -9.93 -8.15
CA ALA A 25 -5.08 -9.20 -8.79
C ALA A 25 -5.43 -8.85 -10.24
N GLU A 26 -5.90 -9.82 -11.02
CA GLU A 26 -6.33 -9.61 -12.41
C GLU A 26 -7.40 -8.51 -12.50
N GLN A 27 -8.43 -8.54 -11.66
CA GLN A 27 -9.46 -7.52 -11.63
C GLN A 27 -8.94 -6.13 -11.22
N ILE A 28 -7.97 -6.04 -10.28
CA ILE A 28 -7.34 -4.77 -9.91
C ILE A 28 -6.57 -4.19 -11.11
N LEU A 29 -5.84 -5.02 -11.83
CA LEU A 29 -5.06 -4.60 -13.00
C LEU A 29 -5.98 -4.19 -14.17
N GLU A 30 -7.01 -4.99 -14.45
CA GLU A 30 -8.03 -4.68 -15.48
C GLU A 30 -8.80 -3.39 -15.15
N GLY A 31 -9.00 -3.08 -13.86
CA GLY A 31 -9.57 -1.82 -13.40
C GLY A 31 -8.66 -0.61 -13.60
N GLY A 32 -7.40 -0.81 -14.03
CA GLY A 32 -6.47 0.24 -14.40
C GLY A 32 -5.54 0.72 -13.28
N ALA A 33 -5.37 -0.06 -12.21
CA ALA A 33 -4.37 0.25 -11.20
C ALA A 33 -2.95 0.27 -11.79
N THR A 34 -2.13 1.24 -11.37
CA THR A 34 -0.74 1.40 -11.86
C THR A 34 0.31 1.02 -10.82
N ILE A 35 -0.14 0.64 -9.63
CA ILE A 35 0.64 0.06 -8.54
C ILE A 35 -0.20 -1.02 -7.87
N LEU A 36 0.43 -2.09 -7.41
CA LEU A 36 -0.22 -3.13 -6.61
C LEU A 36 0.76 -3.66 -5.56
N GLN A 37 0.37 -3.64 -4.29
CA GLN A 37 1.13 -4.27 -3.22
C GLN A 37 0.55 -5.64 -2.88
N PHE A 38 1.41 -6.65 -2.78
CA PHE A 38 1.07 -7.96 -2.21
C PHE A 38 1.47 -7.97 -0.74
N ARG A 39 0.50 -8.19 0.15
CA ARG A 39 0.69 -8.21 1.61
C ARG A 39 0.19 -9.52 2.19
N HIS A 40 1.07 -10.29 2.83
CA HIS A 40 0.72 -11.48 3.59
C HIS A 40 1.45 -11.45 4.94
N LYS A 41 0.71 -11.62 6.03
CA LYS A 41 1.25 -11.56 7.41
C LYS A 41 1.37 -12.94 8.06
N GLY A 42 0.83 -13.97 7.41
CA GLY A 42 0.92 -15.33 7.88
C GLY A 42 2.22 -16.04 7.49
N PHE A 43 2.25 -17.35 7.69
CA PHE A 43 3.37 -18.19 7.25
C PHE A 43 3.47 -18.20 5.71
N PHE A 44 4.65 -17.87 5.20
CA PHE A 44 4.91 -17.89 3.76
C PHE A 44 5.12 -19.33 3.27
N SER A 45 4.01 -20.02 2.99
CA SER A 45 4.01 -21.36 2.41
C SER A 45 4.41 -21.34 0.93
N ARG A 46 4.70 -22.52 0.37
CA ARG A 46 4.92 -22.67 -1.07
C ARG A 46 3.73 -22.15 -1.90
N THR A 47 2.50 -22.36 -1.42
CA THR A 47 1.29 -21.86 -2.10
C THR A 47 1.23 -20.34 -2.13
N VAL A 48 1.52 -19.68 -1.00
CA VAL A 48 1.55 -18.20 -0.93
C VAL A 48 2.66 -17.64 -1.81
N PHE A 49 3.81 -18.31 -1.84
CA PHE A 49 4.91 -17.91 -2.72
C PHE A 49 4.52 -18.02 -4.21
N ALA A 50 3.87 -19.11 -4.62
CA ALA A 50 3.37 -19.27 -5.99
C ALA A 50 2.33 -18.19 -6.37
N GLN A 51 1.45 -17.81 -5.42
CA GLN A 51 0.53 -16.69 -5.63
C GLN A 51 1.28 -15.36 -5.83
N LEU A 52 2.28 -15.09 -4.99
CA LEU A 52 3.11 -13.88 -5.11
C LEU A 52 3.84 -13.83 -6.45
N GLU A 53 4.46 -14.93 -6.90
CA GLU A 53 5.12 -15.02 -8.20
C GLU A 53 4.13 -14.75 -9.34
N ARG A 54 2.94 -15.36 -9.29
CA ARG A 54 1.93 -15.15 -10.31
C ARG A 54 1.44 -13.71 -10.37
N VAL A 55 1.22 -13.06 -9.22
CA VAL A 55 0.84 -11.63 -9.17
C VAL A 55 1.98 -10.75 -9.69
N ALA A 56 3.24 -11.08 -9.39
CA ALA A 56 4.40 -10.36 -9.93
C ALA A 56 4.46 -10.45 -11.47
N GLU A 57 4.17 -11.62 -12.05
CA GLU A 57 4.08 -11.81 -13.50
C GLU A 57 2.97 -10.94 -14.11
N LEU A 58 1.77 -11.00 -13.55
CA LEU A 58 0.62 -10.19 -13.99
C LEU A 58 0.94 -8.69 -13.99
N CYS A 59 1.56 -8.20 -12.91
CA CYS A 59 1.97 -6.80 -12.80
C CYS A 59 3.03 -6.43 -13.85
N ARG A 60 4.03 -7.28 -14.06
CA ARG A 60 5.08 -7.08 -15.07
C ARG A 60 4.48 -7.01 -16.49
N ASP A 61 3.60 -7.94 -16.83
CA ASP A 61 2.97 -8.03 -18.14
C ASP A 61 2.04 -6.83 -18.41
N ALA A 62 1.41 -6.31 -17.36
CA ALA A 62 0.59 -5.09 -17.42
C ALA A 62 1.38 -3.77 -17.28
N GLY A 63 2.70 -3.82 -17.05
CA GLY A 63 3.52 -2.63 -16.80
C GLY A 63 3.19 -1.90 -15.50
N VAL A 64 2.66 -2.62 -14.50
CA VAL A 64 2.24 -2.10 -13.19
C VAL A 64 3.35 -2.26 -12.16
N LEU A 65 3.58 -1.24 -11.33
CA LEU A 65 4.55 -1.28 -10.24
C LEU A 65 4.12 -2.31 -9.19
N PHE A 66 4.85 -3.40 -9.09
CA PHE A 66 4.61 -4.42 -8.08
C PHE A 66 5.41 -4.11 -6.80
N VAL A 67 4.77 -4.24 -5.64
CA VAL A 67 5.36 -3.99 -4.32
C VAL A 67 5.15 -5.20 -3.43
N VAL A 68 6.22 -5.69 -2.80
CA VAL A 68 6.16 -6.76 -1.79
C VAL A 68 6.23 -6.15 -0.40
N ASN A 69 5.33 -6.60 0.49
CA ASN A 69 5.30 -6.12 1.87
C ASN A 69 6.25 -6.94 2.75
N ASP A 70 7.05 -6.27 3.62
CA ASP A 70 7.95 -6.80 4.66
C ASP A 70 9.15 -7.62 4.15
N ARG A 71 8.98 -8.47 3.17
CA ARG A 71 9.91 -9.51 2.74
C ARG A 71 10.89 -9.02 1.67
N ALA A 72 12.03 -8.48 2.14
CA ALA A 72 13.09 -7.99 1.25
C ALA A 72 13.67 -9.09 0.33
N ASP A 73 13.77 -10.32 0.82
CA ASP A 73 14.19 -11.50 0.05
C ASP A 73 13.23 -11.79 -1.12
N LEU A 74 11.92 -11.76 -0.87
CA LEU A 74 10.90 -11.98 -1.89
C LEU A 74 10.82 -10.81 -2.88
N ALA A 75 10.99 -9.58 -2.41
CA ALA A 75 11.09 -8.43 -3.30
C ALA A 75 12.29 -8.54 -4.26
N ALA A 76 13.44 -9.01 -3.75
CA ALA A 76 14.61 -9.25 -4.58
C ALA A 76 14.40 -10.38 -5.61
N LEU A 77 13.79 -11.51 -5.20
CA LEU A 77 13.49 -12.64 -6.08
C LEU A 77 12.55 -12.28 -7.23
N THR A 78 11.59 -11.38 -6.98
CA THR A 78 10.59 -10.98 -7.98
C THR A 78 10.91 -9.68 -8.71
N ASN A 79 12.06 -9.06 -8.41
CA ASN A 79 12.42 -7.71 -8.89
C ASN A 79 11.35 -6.64 -8.57
N ALA A 80 10.67 -6.80 -7.44
CA ALA A 80 9.61 -5.90 -6.99
C ALA A 80 10.17 -4.72 -6.19
N ALA A 81 9.37 -3.67 -6.05
CA ALA A 81 9.52 -2.68 -4.99
C ALA A 81 9.25 -3.31 -3.62
N LEU A 82 9.67 -2.65 -2.55
CA LEU A 82 9.55 -3.15 -1.18
C LEU A 82 8.80 -2.13 -0.31
N HIS A 83 7.92 -2.61 0.56
CA HIS A 83 7.33 -1.79 1.62
C HIS A 83 7.62 -2.42 2.98
N LEU A 84 8.11 -1.62 3.94
CA LEU A 84 8.56 -2.06 5.26
C LEU A 84 7.76 -1.38 6.37
N GLY A 85 7.47 -2.12 7.43
CA GLY A 85 6.94 -1.60 8.69
C GLY A 85 8.06 -1.31 9.71
N GLN A 86 7.66 -0.86 10.91
CA GLN A 86 8.60 -0.50 11.98
C GLN A 86 9.30 -1.71 12.62
N ASP A 87 8.68 -2.88 12.57
CA ASP A 87 9.20 -4.12 13.13
C ASP A 87 9.99 -4.97 12.12
N ASP A 88 10.06 -4.51 10.86
CA ASP A 88 10.79 -5.18 9.78
C ASP A 88 12.25 -4.70 9.71
N LEU A 89 12.98 -5.11 8.69
CA LEU A 89 14.30 -4.54 8.39
C LEU A 89 14.17 -3.01 8.20
N THR A 90 15.14 -2.25 8.73
CA THR A 90 15.20 -0.83 8.35
C THR A 90 15.45 -0.69 6.85
N PRO A 91 15.00 0.40 6.20
CA PRO A 91 15.31 0.65 4.79
C PRO A 91 16.81 0.57 4.48
N THR A 92 17.66 1.05 5.39
CA THR A 92 19.13 0.93 5.28
C THR A 92 19.60 -0.53 5.24
N ALA A 93 19.05 -1.39 6.09
CA ALA A 93 19.39 -2.82 6.10
C ALA A 93 18.84 -3.53 4.85
N ALA A 94 17.60 -3.24 4.48
CA ALA A 94 16.93 -3.83 3.32
C ALA A 94 17.65 -3.52 1.99
N ARG A 95 18.26 -2.33 1.86
CA ARG A 95 19.08 -1.96 0.69
C ARG A 95 20.18 -2.96 0.37
N LYS A 96 20.73 -3.65 1.39
CA LYS A 96 21.77 -4.67 1.20
C LYS A 96 21.23 -5.92 0.49
N VAL A 97 19.91 -6.15 0.60
CA VAL A 97 19.23 -7.30 -0.02
C VAL A 97 18.68 -6.93 -1.40
N VAL A 98 17.93 -5.81 -1.47
CA VAL A 98 17.20 -5.44 -2.70
C VAL A 98 18.03 -4.55 -3.65
N GLY A 99 19.19 -4.04 -3.23
CA GLY A 99 20.02 -3.16 -4.03
C GLY A 99 19.63 -1.69 -4.02
N ALA A 100 20.48 -0.85 -4.60
CA ALA A 100 20.36 0.61 -4.49
C ALA A 100 19.18 1.21 -5.29
N LYS A 101 18.74 0.55 -6.36
CA LYS A 101 17.72 1.08 -7.28
C LYS A 101 16.29 0.71 -6.93
N THR A 102 16.06 -0.28 -6.07
CA THR A 102 14.73 -0.73 -5.67
C THR A 102 13.98 0.38 -4.96
N LEU A 103 12.73 0.63 -5.33
CA LEU A 103 11.87 1.56 -4.64
C LEU A 103 11.48 0.97 -3.28
N ILE A 104 11.70 1.73 -2.19
CA ILE A 104 11.36 1.31 -0.83
C ILE A 104 10.37 2.31 -0.23
N GLY A 105 9.25 1.80 0.28
CA GLY A 105 8.33 2.51 1.16
C GLY A 105 8.59 2.15 2.62
N TYR A 106 8.29 3.09 3.52
CA TYR A 106 8.46 2.87 4.95
C TYR A 106 7.29 3.42 5.75
N SER A 107 6.66 2.56 6.56
CA SER A 107 5.53 2.91 7.41
C SER A 107 5.96 3.69 8.64
N THR A 108 5.14 4.67 9.02
CA THR A 108 5.26 5.46 10.24
C THR A 108 3.88 5.61 10.90
N HIS A 109 3.85 5.79 12.22
CA HIS A 109 2.61 5.84 12.99
C HIS A 109 2.49 7.09 13.87
N ASN A 110 3.56 7.90 13.95
CA ASN A 110 3.62 9.11 14.77
C ASN A 110 4.77 10.03 14.32
N GLU A 111 4.82 11.23 14.90
CA GLU A 111 5.84 12.23 14.59
C GLU A 111 7.27 11.74 14.78
N ARG A 112 7.55 11.05 15.89
CA ARG A 112 8.90 10.54 16.18
C ARG A 112 9.41 9.62 15.07
N GLN A 113 8.56 8.69 14.63
CA GLN A 113 8.91 7.76 13.56
C GLN A 113 9.03 8.46 12.21
N LEU A 114 8.14 9.41 11.91
CA LEU A 114 8.19 10.19 10.67
C LEU A 114 9.49 10.99 10.55
N ARG A 115 9.90 11.65 11.64
CA ARG A 115 11.17 12.38 11.71
C ARG A 115 12.38 11.45 11.60
N ALA A 116 12.36 10.31 12.27
CA ALA A 116 13.44 9.31 12.18
C ALA A 116 13.56 8.74 10.75
N ALA A 117 12.44 8.56 10.05
CA ALA A 117 12.43 8.08 8.66
C ALA A 117 13.13 9.04 7.67
N ALA A 118 13.35 10.31 8.03
CA ALA A 118 14.11 11.26 7.21
C ALA A 118 15.55 10.81 6.96
N ALA A 119 16.18 10.09 7.92
CA ALA A 119 17.53 9.55 7.80
C ALA A 119 17.60 8.22 7.01
N GLU A 120 16.46 7.58 6.77
CA GLU A 120 16.40 6.28 6.09
C GLU A 120 16.29 6.46 4.56
N PRO A 121 16.91 5.57 3.75
CA PRO A 121 16.87 5.63 2.29
C PRO A 121 15.55 5.07 1.71
N ALA A 122 14.40 5.53 2.23
CA ALA A 122 13.08 5.23 1.70
C ALA A 122 12.70 6.22 0.60
N ASN A 123 11.94 5.79 -0.38
CA ASN A 123 11.49 6.61 -1.50
C ASN A 123 10.15 7.29 -1.23
N TYR A 124 9.31 6.67 -0.40
CA TYR A 124 8.06 7.23 0.10
C TYR A 124 7.82 6.77 1.55
N LEU A 125 7.01 7.52 2.26
CA LEU A 125 6.61 7.19 3.62
C LEU A 125 5.10 6.88 3.65
N ALA A 126 4.70 5.99 4.55
CA ALA A 126 3.29 5.79 4.85
C ALA A 126 3.00 6.25 6.28
N LEU A 127 1.85 6.87 6.49
CA LEU A 127 1.37 7.34 7.79
C LEU A 127 0.00 6.75 8.10
N GLY A 128 -0.14 6.13 9.24
CA GLY A 128 -1.41 5.56 9.68
C GLY A 128 -1.32 4.74 10.95
N PRO A 129 -2.46 4.26 11.44
CA PRO A 129 -3.77 4.31 10.78
C PRO A 129 -4.44 5.69 10.88
N ILE A 130 -5.02 6.18 9.78
CA ILE A 130 -5.74 7.47 9.79
C ILE A 130 -7.06 7.34 10.53
N PHE A 131 -7.76 6.22 10.33
CA PHE A 131 -9.01 5.86 11.01
C PHE A 131 -8.90 4.45 11.59
N GLY A 132 -9.87 4.06 12.43
CA GLY A 132 -9.96 2.69 12.93
C GLY A 132 -10.02 1.67 11.80
N THR A 133 -9.27 0.56 11.93
CA THR A 133 -9.17 -0.48 10.90
C THR A 133 -9.23 -1.87 11.51
N ALA A 134 -9.87 -2.81 10.80
CA ALA A 134 -9.91 -4.23 11.13
C ALA A 134 -8.86 -5.06 10.34
N SER A 135 -8.07 -4.43 9.47
CA SER A 135 -7.09 -5.14 8.62
C SER A 135 -5.78 -5.48 9.36
N LYS A 136 -5.60 -5.02 10.60
CA LYS A 136 -4.45 -5.33 11.47
C LYS A 136 -4.98 -5.80 12.83
N GLN A 137 -4.44 -6.90 13.36
CA GLN A 137 -4.89 -7.49 14.64
C GLN A 137 -4.61 -6.55 15.84
N ASN A 138 -3.47 -5.87 15.83
CA ASN A 138 -3.08 -4.90 16.84
C ASN A 138 -2.77 -3.56 16.13
N PRO A 139 -3.78 -2.74 15.82
CA PRO A 139 -3.54 -1.47 15.16
C PRO A 139 -2.85 -0.50 16.10
N ASP A 140 -1.93 0.31 15.55
CA ASP A 140 -1.35 1.45 16.23
C ASP A 140 -2.45 2.49 16.56
N PRO A 141 -2.19 3.43 17.48
CA PRO A 141 -3.11 4.53 17.77
C PRO A 141 -3.52 5.29 16.52
N ILE A 142 -4.79 5.68 16.45
CA ILE A 142 -5.33 6.44 15.32
C ILE A 142 -4.63 7.79 15.23
N VAL A 143 -4.11 8.10 14.04
CA VAL A 143 -3.46 9.37 13.71
C VAL A 143 -4.50 10.48 13.52
N GLY A 144 -5.53 10.24 12.74
CA GLY A 144 -6.56 11.22 12.41
C GLY A 144 -6.13 12.27 11.38
N LEU A 145 -7.12 13.04 10.90
CA LEU A 145 -6.88 14.03 9.83
C LEU A 145 -6.09 15.25 10.31
N ASP A 146 -6.32 15.71 11.53
CA ASP A 146 -5.65 16.89 12.05
C ASP A 146 -4.16 16.63 12.27
N GLU A 147 -3.85 15.45 12.79
CA GLU A 147 -2.47 15.03 12.95
C GLU A 147 -1.78 14.79 11.59
N LEU A 148 -2.47 14.23 10.60
CA LEU A 148 -1.95 14.12 9.24
C LEU A 148 -1.59 15.51 8.67
N ARG A 149 -2.46 16.53 8.81
CA ARG A 149 -2.19 17.92 8.38
C ARG A 149 -0.96 18.50 9.09
N ARG A 150 -0.88 18.26 10.39
CA ARG A 150 0.22 18.75 11.23
C ARG A 150 1.55 18.11 10.86
N LEU A 151 1.54 16.81 10.51
CA LEU A 151 2.74 16.04 10.22
C LEU A 151 3.21 16.15 8.77
N ARG A 152 2.32 16.48 7.83
CA ARG A 152 2.69 16.59 6.42
C ARG A 152 3.92 17.44 6.11
N PRO A 153 4.14 18.62 6.76
CA PRO A 153 5.32 19.45 6.50
C PRO A 153 6.65 18.85 6.99
N PHE A 154 6.64 17.73 7.71
CA PHE A 154 7.89 17.12 8.23
C PHE A 154 8.60 16.21 7.22
N THR A 155 8.05 16.06 6.02
CA THR A 155 8.69 15.29 4.95
C THR A 155 8.38 15.89 3.58
N ASP A 156 9.39 15.93 2.71
CA ASP A 156 9.22 16.28 1.29
C ASP A 156 8.97 15.04 0.41
N ARG A 157 9.04 13.84 1.02
CA ARG A 157 8.76 12.59 0.33
C ARG A 157 7.27 12.41 0.10
N PRO A 158 6.87 11.67 -0.95
CA PRO A 158 5.50 11.25 -1.12
C PRO A 158 4.97 10.57 0.16
N LEU A 159 3.81 11.04 0.65
CA LEU A 159 3.18 10.55 1.87
C LEU A 159 1.91 9.76 1.53
N VAL A 160 1.95 8.47 1.82
CA VAL A 160 0.82 7.55 1.65
C VAL A 160 0.04 7.47 2.95
N ALA A 161 -1.24 7.82 2.94
CA ALA A 161 -2.12 7.60 4.08
C ALA A 161 -2.72 6.20 4.03
N ILE A 162 -2.81 5.53 5.18
CA ILE A 162 -3.36 4.17 5.29
C ILE A 162 -4.17 4.00 6.57
N GLY A 163 -5.10 3.05 6.58
CA GLY A 163 -5.89 2.60 7.74
C GLY A 163 -7.27 3.23 7.81
N GLY A 164 -8.29 2.39 7.67
CA GLY A 164 -9.71 2.77 7.76
C GLY A 164 -10.19 3.74 6.68
N ILE A 165 -9.44 3.86 5.57
CA ILE A 165 -9.79 4.73 4.45
C ILE A 165 -10.80 4.01 3.56
N THR A 166 -11.88 4.71 3.25
CA THR A 166 -12.99 4.26 2.41
C THR A 166 -13.28 5.31 1.35
N ARG A 167 -14.10 4.98 0.36
CA ARG A 167 -14.54 5.93 -0.68
C ARG A 167 -15.22 7.17 -0.13
N THR A 168 -15.85 7.06 1.05
CA THR A 168 -16.57 8.18 1.67
C THR A 168 -15.66 9.19 2.39
N ASN A 169 -14.46 8.75 2.82
CA ASN A 169 -13.54 9.61 3.59
C ASN A 169 -12.22 9.92 2.86
N ALA A 170 -11.94 9.29 1.72
CA ALA A 170 -10.68 9.43 0.99
C ALA A 170 -10.37 10.88 0.56
N GLN A 171 -11.38 11.63 0.13
CA GLN A 171 -11.19 13.03 -0.28
C GLN A 171 -10.71 13.91 0.88
N SER A 172 -11.23 13.69 2.09
CA SER A 172 -10.77 14.42 3.28
C SER A 172 -9.31 14.08 3.65
N VAL A 173 -8.89 12.83 3.40
CA VAL A 173 -7.50 12.39 3.62
C VAL A 173 -6.54 13.05 2.62
N LEU A 174 -6.92 13.09 1.35
CA LEU A 174 -6.15 13.77 0.31
C LEU A 174 -6.08 15.28 0.55
N ALA A 175 -7.20 15.90 0.95
CA ALA A 175 -7.26 17.31 1.32
C ALA A 175 -6.45 17.64 2.60
N ALA A 176 -6.22 16.64 3.45
CA ALA A 176 -5.34 16.77 4.63
C ALA A 176 -3.85 16.68 4.29
N GLY A 177 -3.49 16.48 3.01
CA GLY A 177 -2.12 16.54 2.52
C GLY A 177 -1.47 15.19 2.19
N ALA A 178 -2.22 14.08 2.20
CA ALA A 178 -1.72 12.82 1.66
C ALA A 178 -1.57 12.89 0.13
N ASP A 179 -0.46 12.39 -0.40
CA ASP A 179 -0.24 12.30 -1.85
C ASP A 179 -0.94 11.06 -2.44
N SER A 180 -1.13 10.03 -1.62
CA SER A 180 -1.73 8.75 -2.01
C SER A 180 -2.52 8.15 -0.84
N VAL A 181 -3.53 7.35 -1.15
CA VAL A 181 -4.29 6.55 -0.18
C VAL A 181 -4.13 5.07 -0.45
N ALA A 182 -3.69 4.32 0.57
CA ALA A 182 -3.53 2.87 0.49
C ALA A 182 -4.79 2.16 1.00
N ILE A 183 -5.31 1.25 0.19
CA ILE A 183 -6.62 0.61 0.40
C ILE A 183 -6.47 -0.91 0.43
N ILE A 184 -7.04 -1.54 1.47
CA ILE A 184 -7.14 -3.00 1.60
C ILE A 184 -8.63 -3.40 1.61
N GLY A 185 -9.32 -3.22 2.73
CA GLY A 185 -10.66 -3.79 2.96
C GLY A 185 -11.73 -3.26 2.02
N ASP A 186 -11.72 -1.97 1.69
CA ASP A 186 -12.72 -1.37 0.80
C ASP A 186 -12.64 -1.88 -0.65
N LEU A 187 -11.53 -2.50 -1.05
CA LEU A 187 -11.41 -3.18 -2.35
C LEU A 187 -12.36 -4.37 -2.47
N PHE A 188 -12.58 -5.07 -1.37
CA PHE A 188 -13.33 -6.32 -1.33
C PHE A 188 -14.74 -6.14 -0.78
N ALA A 189 -15.10 -4.93 -0.31
CA ALA A 189 -16.43 -4.62 0.21
C ALA A 189 -17.47 -4.66 -0.92
N GLU A 190 -18.61 -5.32 -0.67
CA GLU A 190 -19.77 -5.42 -1.56
C GLU A 190 -19.54 -6.17 -2.89
N ASN A 191 -20.33 -7.19 -3.12
CA ASN A 191 -20.59 -7.88 -4.41
C ASN A 191 -19.41 -8.51 -5.18
N GLY A 192 -18.19 -8.57 -4.63
CA GLY A 192 -17.08 -9.29 -5.23
C GLY A 192 -16.54 -8.72 -6.56
N ASN A 193 -17.00 -7.55 -7.01
CA ASN A 193 -16.53 -6.91 -8.24
C ASN A 193 -15.36 -5.96 -7.94
N VAL A 194 -14.18 -6.55 -7.80
CA VAL A 194 -12.94 -5.81 -7.48
C VAL A 194 -12.55 -4.87 -8.62
N ARG A 195 -12.83 -5.23 -9.87
CA ARG A 195 -12.56 -4.37 -11.04
C ARG A 195 -13.36 -3.08 -10.97
N ALA A 196 -14.68 -3.18 -10.84
CA ALA A 196 -15.54 -1.98 -10.74
C ALA A 196 -15.13 -1.12 -9.53
N ARG A 197 -14.77 -1.74 -8.41
CA ARG A 197 -14.27 -1.05 -7.22
C ARG A 197 -12.97 -0.29 -7.49
N THR A 198 -12.06 -0.88 -8.24
CA THR A 198 -10.81 -0.24 -8.66
C THR A 198 -11.08 0.97 -9.57
N GLU A 199 -11.98 0.82 -10.53
CA GLU A 199 -12.40 1.91 -11.42
C GLU A 199 -13.03 3.08 -10.65
N GLU A 200 -13.88 2.79 -9.64
CA GLU A 200 -14.45 3.79 -8.74
C GLU A 200 -13.34 4.54 -7.95
N TRP A 201 -12.38 3.81 -7.38
CA TRP A 201 -11.25 4.40 -6.65
C TRP A 201 -10.39 5.28 -7.54
N LEU A 202 -10.10 4.86 -8.75
CA LEU A 202 -9.35 5.67 -9.71
C LEU A 202 -10.11 6.93 -10.10
N SER A 203 -11.42 6.84 -10.32
CA SER A 203 -12.26 8.01 -10.59
C SER A 203 -12.26 8.99 -9.41
N LEU A 204 -12.44 8.48 -8.20
CA LEU A 204 -12.47 9.27 -6.97
C LEU A 204 -11.15 10.01 -6.70
N THR A 205 -10.02 9.36 -6.99
CA THR A 205 -8.69 9.90 -6.68
C THR A 205 -8.06 10.68 -7.82
N ARG A 206 -8.71 10.83 -8.97
CA ARG A 206 -8.22 11.71 -10.05
C ARG A 206 -8.00 13.12 -9.55
N TYR A 207 -6.95 13.78 -10.04
CA TYR A 207 -6.77 15.19 -9.80
C TYR A 207 -7.96 15.96 -10.39
N THR A 208 -8.83 16.48 -9.56
CA THR A 208 -9.68 17.60 -9.94
C THR A 208 -8.74 18.81 -10.01
N GLN A 209 -8.34 19.20 -11.21
CA GLN A 209 -7.86 20.57 -11.40
C GLN A 209 -9.04 21.47 -11.02
N ASN A 210 -8.96 22.11 -9.86
CA ASN A 210 -9.82 23.24 -9.59
C ASN A 210 -9.42 24.31 -10.63
N VAL A 211 -10.30 24.51 -11.61
CA VAL A 211 -10.28 25.62 -12.57
C VAL A 211 -10.53 26.91 -11.82
#